data_a9f27b3d018253dbc042176cb3c1addf
#
_entry.id   a9f27b3d018253dbc042176cb3c1addf
#
_cell.length_a   1.000
_cell.length_b   1.000
_cell.length_c   1.000
_cell.angle_alpha   90.00
_cell.angle_beta   90.00
_cell.angle_gamma   90.00
#
_symmetry.space_group_name_H-M   'P 1'
#
loop_
_entity.id
_entity.type
_entity.pdbx_description
1 polymer ?
#
loop_
_entity_poly.entity_id
_entity_poly.type
_entity_poly.pdbx_seq_one_letter_code
_entity_poly.pdbx_strand_id
1 'polypeptide(L)'
;RQRQMCIRDRICSIGRTGHALLLDCRDLSLDFVTIPPNINIIILDTVTRRELVDSKYNERVKQCASAARFFGYDSLRDVSIENFLKNKEGLDQLLLKRARHVIYENQRTKEVSKAMKDNDVNKIGRLMSESHQSLKNDYSVSSKELDIMVQIAEKEAGCFGARMTGAGFGGCAI
;
A
#
# COMPACT_ATOMS: atom_id res chain seq x y z
N ARG A 1 11.49 -5.99 -9.82
CA ARG A 1 12.22 -6.98 -8.96
C ARG A 1 13.27 -6.31 -8.08
N GLN A 2 14.19 -5.48 -8.61
CA GLN A 2 15.23 -4.81 -7.81
C GLN A 2 14.67 -3.94 -6.66
N ARG A 3 13.58 -3.16 -6.88
CA ARG A 3 13.02 -2.29 -5.84
C ARG A 3 12.39 -3.05 -4.67
N GLN A 4 11.71 -4.17 -4.92
CA GLN A 4 11.15 -4.99 -3.83
C GLN A 4 12.22 -5.72 -3.03
N MET A 5 13.29 -6.18 -3.67
CA MET A 5 14.47 -6.70 -2.99
C MET A 5 15.09 -5.64 -2.07
N CYS A 6 15.24 -4.40 -2.55
CA CYS A 6 15.78 -3.31 -1.73
C CYS A 6 14.97 -3.04 -0.44
N ILE A 7 13.62 -3.10 -0.48
CA ILE A 7 12.80 -2.87 0.71
C ILE A 7 12.99 -4.00 1.72
N ARG A 8 12.91 -5.25 1.29
CA ARG A 8 13.06 -6.42 2.16
C ARG A 8 14.45 -6.51 2.75
N ASP A 9 15.49 -6.37 1.93
CA ASP A 9 16.89 -6.44 2.37
C ASP A 9 17.20 -5.34 3.38
N ARG A 10 16.66 -4.13 3.16
CA ARG A 10 16.86 -3.02 4.10
C ARG A 10 16.22 -3.28 5.44
N ILE A 11 14.93 -3.67 5.49
CA ILE A 11 14.27 -3.90 6.78
C ILE A 11 14.93 -5.06 7.54
N CYS A 12 15.40 -6.10 6.85
CA CYS A 12 16.13 -7.20 7.49
C CYS A 12 17.51 -6.77 8.03
N SER A 13 18.18 -5.82 7.36
CA SER A 13 19.54 -5.41 7.73
C SER A 13 19.58 -4.31 8.79
N ILE A 14 18.61 -3.38 8.77
CA ILE A 14 18.64 -2.17 9.62
C ILE A 14 17.38 -1.99 10.45
N GLY A 15 16.44 -2.93 10.44
CA GLY A 15 15.23 -2.89 11.25
C GLY A 15 15.54 -2.70 12.73
N ARG A 16 14.67 -1.96 13.44
CA ARG A 16 14.79 -1.73 14.89
C ARG A 16 13.56 -2.23 15.59
N THR A 17 13.75 -2.90 16.71
CA THR A 17 12.65 -3.35 17.57
C THR A 17 11.74 -2.19 17.94
N GLY A 18 10.44 -2.40 17.85
CA GLY A 18 9.42 -1.37 18.18
C GLY A 18 9.29 -0.24 17.14
N HIS A 19 9.91 -0.36 15.97
CA HIS A 19 9.85 0.67 14.94
C HIS A 19 9.41 0.10 13.59
N ALA A 20 8.59 0.86 12.88
CA ALA A 20 8.36 0.69 11.45
C ALA A 20 9.42 1.50 10.67
N LEU A 21 9.74 1.06 9.47
CA LEU A 21 10.67 1.73 8.58
C LEU A 21 9.91 2.39 7.43
N LEU A 22 9.91 3.71 7.37
CA LEU A 22 9.46 4.46 6.20
C LEU A 22 10.64 4.64 5.25
N LEU A 23 10.53 4.03 4.06
CA LEU A 23 11.56 4.07 3.03
C LEU A 23 11.07 4.85 1.82
N ASP A 24 11.75 5.91 1.43
CA ASP A 24 11.59 6.50 0.10
C ASP A 24 12.41 5.70 -0.92
N CYS A 25 11.71 5.03 -1.85
CA CYS A 25 12.37 4.19 -2.87
C CYS A 25 13.04 5.00 -4.01
N ARG A 26 12.95 6.34 -4.02
CA ARG A 26 13.59 7.19 -5.04
C ARG A 26 15.03 7.50 -4.67
N ASP A 27 15.25 8.02 -3.47
CA ASP A 27 16.55 8.43 -2.96
C ASP A 27 17.10 7.53 -1.85
N LEU A 28 16.30 6.53 -1.47
CA LEU A 28 16.61 5.54 -0.43
C LEU A 28 16.74 6.14 0.97
N SER A 29 16.17 7.33 1.19
CA SER A 29 16.08 7.92 2.52
C SER A 29 15.19 7.10 3.45
N LEU A 30 15.51 7.13 4.75
CA LEU A 30 14.91 6.29 5.77
C LEU A 30 14.44 7.13 6.95
N ASP A 31 13.25 6.81 7.47
CA ASP A 31 12.76 7.34 8.74
C ASP A 31 12.25 6.18 9.62
N PHE A 32 12.72 6.13 10.88
CA PHE A 32 12.25 5.16 11.85
C PHE A 32 11.07 5.75 12.62
N VAL A 33 9.94 5.09 12.49
CA VAL A 33 8.68 5.53 13.12
C VAL A 33 8.36 4.55 14.24
N THR A 34 8.27 5.06 15.48
CA THR A 34 7.92 4.23 16.63
C THR A 34 6.52 3.65 16.45
N ILE A 35 6.38 2.35 16.62
CA ILE A 35 5.09 1.66 16.64
C ILE A 35 4.46 1.94 18.01
N PRO A 36 3.18 2.38 18.06
CA PRO A 36 2.49 2.59 19.33
C PRO A 36 2.59 1.36 20.25
N PRO A 37 2.92 1.52 21.54
CA PRO A 37 3.20 0.38 22.43
C PRO A 37 1.98 -0.49 22.73
N ASN A 38 0.78 0.03 22.50
CA ASN A 38 -0.48 -0.64 22.81
C ASN A 38 -1.08 -1.42 21.64
N ILE A 39 -0.32 -1.60 20.55
CA ILE A 39 -0.77 -2.38 19.39
C ILE A 39 0.18 -3.54 19.11
N ASN A 40 -0.39 -4.61 18.58
CA ASN A 40 0.33 -5.74 18.03
C ASN A 40 0.05 -5.83 16.54
N ILE A 41 1.08 -6.15 15.75
CA ILE A 41 0.95 -6.45 14.33
C ILE A 41 0.80 -7.97 14.21
N ILE A 42 -0.36 -8.41 13.71
CA ILE A 42 -0.65 -9.83 13.50
C ILE A 42 -0.52 -10.13 12.01
N ILE A 43 0.24 -11.15 11.67
CA ILE A 43 0.41 -11.62 10.29
C ILE A 43 -0.53 -12.82 10.07
N LEU A 44 -1.42 -12.69 9.09
CA LEU A 44 -2.41 -13.68 8.71
C LEU A 44 -2.06 -14.24 7.35
N ASP A 45 -1.58 -15.48 7.29
CA ASP A 45 -1.22 -16.14 6.03
C ASP A 45 -2.45 -16.85 5.43
N THR A 46 -2.79 -16.52 4.19
CA THR A 46 -3.88 -17.20 3.46
C THR A 46 -3.50 -18.58 2.96
N VAL A 47 -2.24 -18.98 3.10
CA VAL A 47 -1.67 -20.22 2.54
C VAL A 47 -1.84 -20.34 1.00
N THR A 48 -2.37 -19.31 0.37
CA THR A 48 -2.57 -19.28 -1.09
C THR A 48 -1.28 -18.90 -1.79
N ARG A 49 -0.78 -19.81 -2.63
CA ARG A 49 0.41 -19.55 -3.45
C ARG A 49 0.09 -18.63 -4.61
N ARG A 50 1.03 -17.74 -4.89
CA ARG A 50 0.91 -16.74 -5.97
C ARG A 50 1.24 -17.39 -7.30
N GLU A 51 0.27 -17.41 -8.22
CA GLU A 51 0.49 -17.80 -9.61
C GLU A 51 0.56 -16.54 -10.51
N LEU A 52 1.41 -16.58 -11.55
CA LEU A 52 1.52 -15.55 -12.60
C LEU A 52 1.72 -14.09 -12.13
N VAL A 53 2.35 -13.87 -10.98
CA VAL A 53 2.55 -12.53 -10.40
C VAL A 53 3.37 -11.60 -11.32
N ASP A 54 4.39 -12.14 -11.99
CA ASP A 54 5.31 -11.32 -12.81
C ASP A 54 4.59 -10.65 -13.99
N SER A 55 3.65 -11.33 -14.66
CA SER A 55 2.88 -10.76 -15.79
C SER A 55 1.93 -9.65 -15.33
N LYS A 56 1.18 -9.90 -14.24
CA LYS A 56 0.24 -8.95 -13.65
C LYS A 56 0.96 -7.73 -13.06
N TYR A 57 2.13 -7.94 -12.44
CA TYR A 57 2.95 -6.84 -11.95
C TYR A 57 3.42 -5.92 -13.09
N ASN A 58 3.97 -6.50 -14.16
CA ASN A 58 4.43 -5.72 -15.32
C ASN A 58 3.29 -4.95 -15.99
N GLU A 59 2.09 -5.53 -16.03
CA GLU A 59 0.89 -4.83 -16.49
C GLU A 59 0.59 -3.59 -15.65
N ARG A 60 0.63 -3.68 -14.31
CA ARG A 60 0.44 -2.53 -13.41
C ARG A 60 1.50 -1.45 -13.62
N VAL A 61 2.76 -1.84 -13.82
CA VAL A 61 3.84 -0.90 -14.14
C VAL A 61 3.52 -0.13 -15.43
N LYS A 62 3.10 -0.81 -16.51
CA LYS A 62 2.73 -0.17 -17.77
C LYS A 62 1.53 0.76 -17.60
N GLN A 63 0.48 0.32 -16.92
CA GLN A 63 -0.73 1.12 -16.65
C GLN A 63 -0.38 2.39 -15.86
N CYS A 64 0.42 2.29 -14.80
CA CYS A 64 0.85 3.44 -14.01
C CYS A 64 1.72 4.41 -14.83
N ALA A 65 2.63 3.90 -15.68
CA ALA A 65 3.45 4.75 -16.55
C ALA A 65 2.59 5.49 -17.61
N SER A 66 1.58 4.83 -18.17
CA SER A 66 0.64 5.47 -19.11
C SER A 66 -0.19 6.56 -18.41
N ALA A 67 -0.67 6.29 -17.20
CA ALA A 67 -1.40 7.28 -16.43
C ALA A 67 -0.52 8.49 -16.02
N ALA A 68 0.73 8.25 -15.63
CA ALA A 68 1.66 9.34 -15.30
C ALA A 68 1.90 10.26 -16.49
N ARG A 69 2.14 9.69 -17.68
CA ARG A 69 2.30 10.45 -18.93
C ARG A 69 1.08 11.30 -19.29
N PHE A 70 -0.13 10.79 -19.03
CA PHE A 70 -1.36 11.57 -19.24
C PHE A 70 -1.37 12.87 -18.42
N PHE A 71 -0.85 12.83 -17.18
CA PHE A 71 -0.72 14.01 -16.33
C PHE A 71 0.55 14.83 -16.62
N GLY A 72 1.39 14.46 -17.59
CA GLY A 72 2.63 15.15 -17.94
C GLY A 72 3.80 14.88 -16.99
N TYR A 73 3.79 13.75 -16.28
CA TYR A 73 4.83 13.36 -15.33
C TYR A 73 5.46 12.01 -15.68
N ASP A 74 6.69 11.79 -15.24
CA ASP A 74 7.38 10.49 -15.37
C ASP A 74 6.88 9.47 -14.34
N SER A 75 6.32 9.92 -13.22
CA SER A 75 5.86 9.07 -12.14
C SER A 75 4.60 9.62 -11.48
N LEU A 76 3.64 8.73 -11.16
CA LEU A 76 2.42 9.09 -10.43
C LEU A 76 2.68 9.65 -9.03
N ARG A 77 3.84 9.41 -8.43
CA ARG A 77 4.19 10.01 -7.14
C ARG A 77 4.36 11.54 -7.21
N ASP A 78 4.61 12.07 -8.40
CA ASP A 78 4.81 13.51 -8.62
C ASP A 78 3.49 14.24 -8.94
N VAL A 79 2.43 13.47 -9.18
CA VAL A 79 1.08 14.01 -9.39
C VAL A 79 0.43 14.30 -8.03
N SER A 80 0.14 15.58 -7.76
CA SER A 80 -0.61 15.95 -6.56
C SER A 80 -2.07 15.53 -6.64
N ILE A 81 -2.72 15.36 -5.47
CA ILE A 81 -4.16 15.05 -5.42
C ILE A 81 -4.98 16.16 -6.12
N GLU A 82 -4.59 17.41 -5.93
CA GLU A 82 -5.25 18.56 -6.59
C GLU A 82 -5.14 18.45 -8.12
N ASN A 83 -3.93 18.19 -8.64
CA ASN A 83 -3.72 18.00 -10.08
C ASN A 83 -4.53 16.82 -10.62
N PHE A 84 -4.54 15.69 -9.89
CA PHE A 84 -5.35 14.53 -10.24
C PHE A 84 -6.83 14.87 -10.33
N LEU A 85 -7.40 15.54 -9.32
CA LEU A 85 -8.82 15.87 -9.27
C LEU A 85 -9.22 16.85 -10.39
N LYS A 86 -8.34 17.82 -10.70
CA LYS A 86 -8.58 18.85 -11.73
C LYS A 86 -8.49 18.29 -13.15
N ASN A 87 -7.56 17.36 -13.40
CA ASN A 87 -7.20 16.94 -14.76
C ASN A 87 -7.53 15.46 -15.07
N LYS A 88 -8.30 14.78 -14.24
CA LYS A 88 -8.66 13.34 -14.44
C LYS A 88 -9.62 13.07 -15.58
N GLU A 89 -10.31 14.11 -16.08
CA GLU A 89 -11.27 13.98 -17.18
C GLU A 89 -10.56 13.59 -18.48
N GLY A 90 -11.14 12.64 -19.21
CA GLY A 90 -10.52 12.08 -20.43
C GLY A 90 -9.53 10.94 -20.21
N LEU A 91 -9.16 10.64 -18.96
CA LEU A 91 -8.35 9.44 -18.69
C LEU A 91 -9.22 8.18 -18.75
N ASP A 92 -8.72 7.15 -19.41
CA ASP A 92 -9.35 5.82 -19.43
C ASP A 92 -9.69 5.33 -18.02
N GLN A 93 -10.86 4.70 -17.84
CA GLN A 93 -11.38 4.30 -16.54
C GLN A 93 -10.46 3.35 -15.77
N LEU A 94 -9.75 2.46 -16.47
CA LEU A 94 -8.80 1.55 -15.84
C LEU A 94 -7.58 2.34 -15.34
N LEU A 95 -7.03 3.22 -16.17
CA LEU A 95 -5.90 4.06 -15.82
C LEU A 95 -6.26 5.04 -14.71
N LEU A 96 -7.48 5.57 -14.70
CA LEU A 96 -8.01 6.42 -13.65
C LEU A 96 -7.98 5.71 -12.28
N LYS A 97 -8.44 4.46 -12.22
CA LYS A 97 -8.38 3.65 -10.99
C LYS A 97 -6.92 3.44 -10.54
N ARG A 98 -6.01 3.09 -11.45
CA ARG A 98 -4.59 2.89 -11.13
C ARG A 98 -3.94 4.16 -10.59
N ALA A 99 -4.16 5.30 -11.26
CA ALA A 99 -3.66 6.61 -10.83
C ALA A 99 -4.20 6.98 -9.45
N ARG A 100 -5.52 6.85 -9.24
CA ARG A 100 -6.15 7.12 -7.95
C ARG A 100 -5.50 6.31 -6.84
N HIS A 101 -5.35 4.99 -7.03
CA HIS A 101 -4.69 4.16 -6.03
C HIS A 101 -3.30 4.69 -5.66
N VAL A 102 -2.41 4.87 -6.65
CA VAL A 102 -1.01 5.23 -6.37
C VAL A 102 -0.90 6.60 -5.71
N ILE A 103 -1.64 7.60 -6.21
CA ILE A 103 -1.59 8.97 -5.69
C ILE A 103 -2.08 9.01 -4.23
N TYR A 104 -3.22 8.39 -3.95
CA TYR A 104 -3.78 8.37 -2.59
C TYR A 104 -2.99 7.44 -1.66
N GLU A 105 -2.40 6.34 -2.15
CA GLU A 105 -1.59 5.45 -1.32
C GLU A 105 -0.29 6.11 -0.86
N ASN A 106 0.33 6.94 -1.71
CA ASN A 106 1.45 7.78 -1.29
C ASN A 106 1.07 8.72 -0.13
N GLN A 107 -0.10 9.31 -0.19
CA GLN A 107 -0.61 10.16 0.89
C GLN A 107 -0.91 9.35 2.15
N ARG A 108 -1.62 8.21 2.02
CA ARG A 108 -1.92 7.32 3.15
C ARG A 108 -0.67 6.85 3.87
N THR A 109 0.39 6.51 3.14
CA THR A 109 1.67 6.10 3.73
C THR A 109 2.26 7.18 4.63
N LYS A 110 2.23 8.45 4.19
CA LYS A 110 2.69 9.59 5.00
C LYS A 110 1.79 9.82 6.21
N GLU A 111 0.48 9.67 6.03
CA GLU A 111 -0.50 9.85 7.11
C GLU A 111 -0.40 8.76 8.17
N VAL A 112 -0.15 7.49 7.78
CA VAL A 112 0.10 6.41 8.75
C VAL A 112 1.36 6.69 9.55
N SER A 113 2.44 7.13 8.92
CA SER A 113 3.67 7.50 9.62
C SER A 113 3.41 8.61 10.65
N LYS A 114 2.62 9.62 10.29
CA LYS A 114 2.22 10.67 11.24
C LYS A 114 1.33 10.12 12.35
N ALA A 115 0.31 9.33 12.03
CA ALA A 115 -0.60 8.76 13.01
C ALA A 115 0.13 7.85 14.02
N MET A 116 1.17 7.12 13.58
CA MET A 116 2.04 6.36 14.48
C MET A 116 2.79 7.27 15.44
N LYS A 117 3.38 8.38 14.98
CA LYS A 117 4.06 9.38 15.82
C LYS A 117 3.11 10.03 16.83
N ASP A 118 1.85 10.22 16.43
CA ASP A 118 0.79 10.83 17.26
C ASP A 118 0.09 9.79 18.19
N ASN A 119 0.45 8.51 18.13
CA ASN A 119 -0.22 7.37 18.80
C ASN A 119 -1.72 7.27 18.48
N ASP A 120 -2.15 7.73 17.30
CA ASP A 120 -3.56 7.66 16.86
C ASP A 120 -3.86 6.29 16.20
N VAL A 121 -4.10 5.30 17.04
CA VAL A 121 -4.31 3.91 16.64
C VAL A 121 -5.55 3.75 15.75
N ASN A 122 -6.62 4.50 16.06
CA ASN A 122 -7.85 4.46 15.28
C ASN A 122 -7.62 4.96 13.85
N LYS A 123 -6.83 6.02 13.70
CA LYS A 123 -6.45 6.54 12.38
C LYS A 123 -5.57 5.56 11.62
N ILE A 124 -4.62 4.90 12.29
CA ILE A 124 -3.79 3.85 11.67
C ILE A 124 -4.70 2.76 11.11
N GLY A 125 -5.60 2.21 11.91
CA GLY A 125 -6.53 1.15 11.48
C GLY A 125 -7.40 1.57 10.30
N ARG A 126 -8.03 2.74 10.36
CA ARG A 126 -8.83 3.27 9.26
C ARG A 126 -8.02 3.39 7.97
N LEU A 127 -6.81 3.94 8.02
CA LEU A 127 -5.94 4.08 6.84
C LEU A 127 -5.52 2.71 6.28
N MET A 128 -5.36 1.69 7.12
CA MET A 128 -5.10 0.32 6.67
C MET A 128 -6.30 -0.25 5.90
N SER A 129 -7.52 -0.12 6.43
CA SER A 129 -8.74 -0.57 5.76
C SER A 129 -8.98 0.16 4.43
N GLU A 130 -8.80 1.48 4.40
CA GLU A 130 -8.89 2.28 3.16
C GLU A 130 -7.86 1.82 2.12
N SER A 131 -6.63 1.51 2.55
CA SER A 131 -5.59 0.98 1.68
C SER A 131 -6.00 -0.37 1.09
N HIS A 132 -6.55 -1.29 1.90
CA HIS A 132 -7.04 -2.59 1.41
C HIS A 132 -8.14 -2.41 0.37
N GLN A 133 -9.12 -1.56 0.62
CA GLN A 133 -10.20 -1.27 -0.33
C GLN A 133 -9.66 -0.71 -1.66
N SER A 134 -8.67 0.17 -1.60
CA SER A 134 -8.03 0.72 -2.80
C SER A 134 -7.20 -0.34 -3.56
N LEU A 135 -6.47 -1.20 -2.85
CA LEU A 135 -5.74 -2.33 -3.44
C LEU A 135 -6.67 -3.31 -4.15
N LYS A 136 -7.85 -3.56 -3.57
CA LYS A 136 -8.89 -4.42 -4.13
C LYS A 136 -9.58 -3.79 -5.33
N ASN A 137 -10.13 -2.58 -5.18
CA ASN A 137 -11.07 -1.99 -6.12
C ASN A 137 -10.39 -1.15 -7.22
N ASP A 138 -9.30 -0.47 -6.87
CA ASP A 138 -8.61 0.44 -7.79
C ASP A 138 -7.36 -0.20 -8.40
N TYR A 139 -6.58 -0.92 -7.60
CA TYR A 139 -5.35 -1.53 -8.09
C TYR A 139 -5.54 -2.97 -8.57
N SER A 140 -6.59 -3.64 -8.10
CA SER A 140 -6.98 -5.02 -8.45
C SER A 140 -5.83 -6.02 -8.25
N VAL A 141 -5.25 -5.99 -7.06
CA VAL A 141 -4.16 -6.90 -6.66
C VAL A 141 -4.54 -7.77 -5.45
N SER A 142 -5.74 -7.63 -4.91
CA SER A 142 -6.24 -8.54 -3.89
C SER A 142 -6.70 -9.87 -4.49
N SER A 143 -6.94 -10.85 -3.63
CA SER A 143 -7.58 -12.13 -3.97
C SER A 143 -8.79 -12.35 -3.06
N LYS A 144 -9.63 -13.32 -3.42
CA LYS A 144 -10.81 -13.68 -2.62
C LYS A 144 -10.41 -14.07 -1.19
N GLU A 145 -9.33 -14.83 -1.05
CA GLU A 145 -8.82 -15.31 0.24
C GLU A 145 -8.31 -14.15 1.09
N LEU A 146 -7.57 -13.20 0.49
CA LEU A 146 -7.13 -11.98 1.17
C LEU A 146 -8.32 -11.12 1.62
N ASP A 147 -9.33 -10.96 0.75
CA ASP A 147 -10.52 -10.19 1.07
C ASP A 147 -11.31 -10.81 2.25
N ILE A 148 -11.47 -12.14 2.24
CA ILE A 148 -12.12 -12.88 3.34
C ILE A 148 -11.31 -12.75 4.63
N MET A 149 -9.99 -12.91 4.56
CA MET A 149 -9.10 -12.81 5.72
C MET A 149 -9.20 -11.43 6.38
N VAL A 150 -9.15 -10.36 5.57
CA VAL A 150 -9.30 -8.98 6.05
C VAL A 150 -10.70 -8.76 6.65
N GLN A 151 -11.76 -9.25 6.01
CA GLN A 151 -13.12 -9.12 6.51
C GLN A 151 -13.34 -9.85 7.85
N ILE A 152 -12.68 -10.99 8.05
CA ILE A 152 -12.71 -11.72 9.33
C ILE A 152 -11.96 -10.93 10.38
N ALA A 153 -10.73 -10.50 10.06
CA ALA A 153 -9.90 -9.74 11.00
C ALA A 153 -10.60 -8.46 11.49
N GLU A 154 -11.22 -7.70 10.59
CA GLU A 154 -11.93 -6.45 10.93
C GLU A 154 -13.16 -6.64 11.83
N LYS A 155 -13.68 -7.87 11.95
CA LYS A 155 -14.81 -8.20 12.86
C LYS A 155 -14.35 -8.60 14.25
N GLU A 156 -13.08 -8.91 14.42
CA GLU A 156 -12.54 -9.34 15.71
C GLU A 156 -12.42 -8.17 16.68
N ALA A 157 -12.81 -8.43 17.92
CA ALA A 157 -12.69 -7.44 18.99
C ALA A 157 -11.22 -7.04 19.18
N GLY A 158 -10.95 -5.74 19.20
CA GLY A 158 -9.59 -5.20 19.32
C GLY A 158 -8.84 -5.04 18.01
N CYS A 159 -9.41 -5.43 16.87
CA CYS A 159 -8.84 -5.10 15.57
C CYS A 159 -9.09 -3.63 15.22
N PHE A 160 -8.05 -2.85 15.02
CA PHE A 160 -8.16 -1.45 14.60
C PHE A 160 -8.32 -1.31 13.08
N GLY A 161 -7.81 -2.28 12.31
CA GLY A 161 -7.92 -2.33 10.85
C GLY A 161 -7.02 -3.42 10.29
N ALA A 162 -7.31 -3.84 9.06
CA ALA A 162 -6.56 -4.88 8.39
C ALA A 162 -6.36 -4.57 6.91
N ARG A 163 -5.27 -5.10 6.35
CA ARG A 163 -4.98 -4.99 4.91
C ARG A 163 -4.12 -6.14 4.41
N MET A 164 -4.21 -6.41 3.13
CA MET A 164 -3.22 -7.26 2.48
C MET A 164 -1.83 -6.62 2.51
N THR A 165 -0.78 -7.42 2.48
CA THR A 165 0.62 -6.97 2.40
C THR A 165 1.36 -7.60 1.22
N GLY A 166 2.42 -6.91 0.76
CA GLY A 166 3.23 -7.35 -0.37
C GLY A 166 2.61 -7.08 -1.73
N ALA A 167 2.93 -7.91 -2.72
CA ALA A 167 2.51 -7.72 -4.12
C ALA A 167 1.03 -8.07 -4.38
N GLY A 168 0.39 -8.77 -3.45
CA GLY A 168 -0.97 -9.27 -3.62
C GLY A 168 -1.07 -10.58 -4.38
N PHE A 169 -2.23 -10.87 -4.93
CA PHE A 169 -2.58 -12.11 -5.63
C PHE A 169 -2.46 -13.37 -4.75
N GLY A 170 -2.63 -13.25 -3.45
CA GLY A 170 -2.41 -14.23 -2.40
C GLY A 170 -1.33 -13.76 -1.41
N GLY A 171 -0.94 -14.64 -0.49
CA GLY A 171 0.02 -14.35 0.58
C GLY A 171 -0.68 -13.87 1.85
N CYS A 172 -0.18 -12.80 2.49
CA CYS A 172 -0.59 -12.43 3.82
C CYS A 172 -1.43 -11.15 3.89
N ALA A 173 -2.28 -11.08 4.91
CA ALA A 173 -2.84 -9.84 5.46
C ALA A 173 -2.15 -9.49 6.80
N ILE A 174 -2.26 -8.27 7.21
CA ILE A 174 -1.82 -7.77 8.53
C ILE A 174 -2.96 -6.98 9.15
#